data_bdabfa25bf97be24b5a05877733e9e8e
#
_entry.id   bdabfa25bf97be24b5a05877733e9e8e
#
_cell.length_a   1.000
_cell.length_b   1.000
_cell.length_c   1.000
_cell.angle_alpha   90.00
_cell.angle_beta   90.00
_cell.angle_gamma   90.00
#
_symmetry.space_group_name_H-M   'P 1'
#
loop_
_entity.id
_entity.type
_entity.pdbx_description
1 polymer ?
#
loop_
_entity_poly.entity_id
_entity_poly.type
_entity_poly.pdbx_seq_one_letter_code
_entity_poly.pdbx_strand_id
1 'polypeptide(L)'
;MSDVIHLLPDSVANQIAAGEVIQRPASVVKELVENAVDAGATTIHVIIVDAGRTSIQVIDDGKGMSETDARLSFERHATSKIRQADDLFALHTMGFRGEALASIAAVAQVELQTRRAEDEVGTRLEIAASKVVSQEPAACPVGSNFKVENLFYNVPARRKFLKSNIQSVRKNFWLIW
;
A
#
# COMPACT_ATOMS: atom_id res chain seq x y z
N MET A 1 16.90 22.78 34.86
CA MET A 1 16.96 22.58 33.38
C MET A 1 15.88 21.62 33.00
N SER A 2 15.05 21.96 32.04
CA SER A 2 14.08 21.01 31.51
C SER A 2 14.77 20.05 30.54
N ASP A 3 14.40 18.79 30.57
CA ASP A 3 14.92 17.80 29.64
C ASP A 3 14.54 18.18 28.21
N VAL A 4 15.50 18.08 27.29
CA VAL A 4 15.37 18.52 25.89
C VAL A 4 14.93 17.35 25.00
N ILE A 5 15.15 16.11 25.45
CA ILE A 5 14.81 14.88 24.71
C ILE A 5 13.46 14.35 25.21
N HIS A 6 12.55 14.13 24.27
CA HIS A 6 11.26 13.54 24.55
C HIS A 6 10.85 12.54 23.46
N LEU A 7 10.00 11.58 23.82
CA LEU A 7 9.48 10.61 22.90
C LEU A 7 8.51 11.27 21.92
N LEU A 8 8.65 10.95 20.64
CA LEU A 8 7.69 11.35 19.63
C LEU A 8 6.40 10.51 19.73
N PRO A 9 5.24 11.09 19.51
CA PRO A 9 4.01 10.32 19.32
C PRO A 9 4.17 9.31 18.18
N ASP A 10 3.55 8.13 18.31
CA ASP A 10 3.64 7.06 17.31
C ASP A 10 3.24 7.53 15.91
N SER A 11 2.22 8.38 15.81
CA SER A 11 1.78 8.97 14.54
C SER A 11 2.89 9.77 13.84
N VAL A 12 3.65 10.54 14.60
CA VAL A 12 4.77 11.34 14.05
C VAL A 12 5.93 10.43 13.66
N ALA A 13 6.28 9.46 14.52
CA ALA A 13 7.31 8.48 14.22
C ALA A 13 6.97 7.67 12.96
N ASN A 14 5.72 7.27 12.79
CA ASN A 14 5.24 6.56 11.59
C ASN A 14 5.32 7.43 10.32
N GLN A 15 4.99 8.70 10.41
CA GLN A 15 5.12 9.63 9.28
C GLN A 15 6.59 9.84 8.86
N ILE A 16 7.49 9.95 9.83
CA ILE A 16 8.94 10.08 9.56
C ILE A 16 9.46 8.82 8.87
N ALA A 17 9.16 7.65 9.41
CA ALA A 17 9.56 6.38 8.82
C ALA A 17 8.94 6.16 7.42
N ALA A 18 7.68 6.51 7.23
CA ALA A 18 7.02 6.47 5.93
C ALA A 18 7.72 7.36 4.90
N GLY A 19 8.26 8.49 5.33
CA GLY A 19 8.98 9.41 4.47
C GLY A 19 10.27 8.85 3.88
N GLU A 20 10.87 7.87 4.51
CA GLU A 20 12.06 7.19 4.00
C GLU A 20 11.72 6.17 2.92
N VAL A 21 10.53 5.57 2.97
CA VAL A 21 10.05 4.54 2.04
C VAL A 21 9.27 5.17 0.87
N ILE A 22 8.34 6.05 1.19
CA ILE A 22 7.43 6.70 0.24
C ILE A 22 7.82 8.15 0.10
N GLN A 23 8.62 8.46 -0.92
CA GLN A 23 9.11 9.83 -1.17
C GLN A 23 8.24 10.57 -2.19
N ARG A 24 7.59 9.86 -3.10
CA ARG A 24 6.81 10.40 -4.22
C ARG A 24 5.76 9.40 -4.70
N PRO A 25 4.77 9.83 -5.51
CA PRO A 25 3.75 8.94 -6.07
C PRO A 25 4.29 7.71 -6.80
N ALA A 26 5.39 7.85 -7.53
CA ALA A 26 6.04 6.73 -8.21
C ALA A 26 6.49 5.62 -7.24
N SER A 27 6.85 5.96 -6.01
CA SER A 27 7.21 4.99 -4.98
C SER A 27 6.00 4.12 -4.57
N VAL A 28 4.81 4.72 -4.49
CA VAL A 28 3.56 4.00 -4.22
C VAL A 28 3.26 3.02 -5.35
N VAL A 29 3.31 3.49 -6.60
CA VAL A 29 3.07 2.64 -7.78
C VAL A 29 4.03 1.46 -7.79
N LYS A 30 5.32 1.73 -7.60
CA LYS A 30 6.36 0.70 -7.56
C LYS A 30 6.03 -0.38 -6.53
N GLU A 31 5.78 0.00 -5.29
CA GLU A 31 5.52 -0.95 -4.20
C GLU A 31 4.25 -1.77 -4.43
N LEU A 32 3.16 -1.16 -4.90
CA LEU A 32 1.92 -1.88 -5.18
C LEU A 32 2.04 -2.83 -6.37
N VAL A 33 2.75 -2.44 -7.43
CA VAL A 33 2.99 -3.31 -8.59
C VAL A 33 3.90 -4.47 -8.22
N GLU A 34 4.97 -4.25 -7.45
CA GLU A 34 5.83 -5.33 -6.95
C GLU A 34 5.04 -6.33 -6.10
N ASN A 35 4.15 -5.86 -5.23
CA ASN A 35 3.27 -6.72 -4.45
C ASN A 35 2.32 -7.55 -5.34
N ALA A 36 1.78 -6.97 -6.39
CA ALA A 36 0.93 -7.68 -7.35
C ALA A 36 1.71 -8.78 -8.09
N VAL A 37 2.93 -8.49 -8.55
CA VAL A 37 3.80 -9.49 -9.18
C VAL A 37 4.13 -10.62 -8.20
N ASP A 38 4.48 -10.31 -6.96
CA ASP A 38 4.77 -11.30 -5.92
C ASP A 38 3.54 -12.13 -5.54
N ALA A 39 2.33 -11.60 -5.73
CA ALA A 39 1.06 -12.32 -5.57
C ALA A 39 0.72 -13.23 -6.77
N GLY A 40 1.59 -13.29 -7.77
CA GLY A 40 1.39 -14.11 -8.97
C GLY A 40 0.37 -13.54 -9.95
N ALA A 41 0.20 -12.23 -9.97
CA ALA A 41 -0.71 -11.58 -10.91
C ALA A 41 -0.26 -11.79 -12.36
N THR A 42 -1.21 -12.06 -13.24
CA THR A 42 -1.00 -12.13 -14.69
C THR A 42 -1.44 -10.83 -15.37
N THR A 43 -2.31 -10.08 -14.70
CA THR A 43 -2.84 -8.80 -15.19
C THR A 43 -2.81 -7.78 -14.07
N ILE A 44 -2.24 -6.62 -14.35
CA ILE A 44 -2.18 -5.49 -13.41
C ILE A 44 -2.68 -4.24 -14.12
N HIS A 45 -3.72 -3.60 -13.56
CA HIS A 45 -4.22 -2.32 -14.02
C HIS A 45 -3.76 -1.21 -13.08
N VAL A 46 -3.13 -0.18 -13.62
CA VAL A 46 -2.69 0.99 -12.86
C VAL A 46 -3.48 2.21 -13.35
N ILE A 47 -4.16 2.88 -12.45
CA ILE A 47 -4.93 4.09 -12.72
C ILE A 47 -4.38 5.20 -11.84
N ILE A 48 -3.94 6.28 -12.47
CA ILE A 48 -3.34 7.44 -11.78
C ILE A 48 -4.14 8.69 -12.14
N VAL A 49 -4.59 9.40 -11.12
CA VAL A 49 -5.31 10.66 -11.28
C VAL A 49 -4.48 11.80 -10.71
N ASP A 50 -4.38 12.90 -11.48
CA ASP A 50 -3.63 14.09 -11.11
C ASP A 50 -2.19 13.76 -10.67
N ALA A 51 -1.47 13.03 -11.54
CA ALA A 51 -0.09 12.58 -11.31
C ALA A 51 0.12 11.83 -9.96
N GLY A 52 -0.94 11.21 -9.43
CA GLY A 52 -0.91 10.49 -8.15
C GLY A 52 -1.21 11.36 -6.93
N ARG A 53 -1.49 12.65 -7.13
CA ARG A 53 -1.88 13.54 -6.04
C ARG A 53 -3.28 13.25 -5.53
N THR A 54 -4.22 13.00 -6.45
CA THR A 54 -5.61 12.68 -6.10
C THR A 54 -5.76 11.21 -5.79
N SER A 55 -5.39 10.32 -6.70
CA SER A 55 -5.45 8.89 -6.46
C SER A 55 -4.46 8.09 -7.29
N ILE A 56 -4.06 6.97 -6.71
CA ILE A 56 -3.32 5.88 -7.35
C ILE A 56 -4.10 4.61 -7.08
N GLN A 57 -4.48 3.88 -8.12
CA GLN A 57 -5.19 2.61 -7.96
C GLN A 57 -4.43 1.51 -8.71
N VAL A 58 -4.20 0.40 -8.05
CA VAL A 58 -3.57 -0.79 -8.62
C VAL A 58 -4.50 -1.97 -8.39
N ILE A 59 -4.93 -2.59 -9.48
CA ILE A 59 -5.86 -3.72 -9.49
C ILE A 59 -5.12 -4.91 -10.09
N ASP A 60 -5.08 -6.01 -9.38
CA ASP A 60 -4.43 -7.24 -9.82
C ASP A 60 -5.35 -8.46 -9.72
N ASP A 61 -5.04 -9.49 -10.49
CA ASP A 61 -5.70 -10.79 -10.48
C ASP A 61 -4.87 -11.87 -9.75
N GLY A 62 -4.00 -11.47 -8.84
CA GLY A 62 -3.16 -12.38 -8.05
C GLY A 62 -3.97 -13.21 -7.05
N LYS A 63 -3.27 -13.85 -6.13
CA LYS A 63 -3.86 -14.78 -5.15
C LYS A 63 -4.84 -14.15 -4.16
N GLY A 64 -4.83 -12.83 -4.00
CA GLY A 64 -5.63 -12.13 -3.01
C GLY A 64 -5.20 -12.43 -1.57
N MET A 65 -5.99 -11.91 -0.62
CA MET A 65 -5.75 -12.06 0.81
C MET A 65 -7.03 -12.45 1.55
N SER A 66 -6.88 -13.16 2.66
CA SER A 66 -7.97 -13.35 3.63
C SER A 66 -8.29 -12.04 4.34
N GLU A 67 -9.42 -11.98 5.03
CA GLU A 67 -9.80 -10.85 5.87
C GLU A 67 -8.71 -10.51 6.90
N THR A 68 -8.16 -11.53 7.55
CA THR A 68 -7.09 -11.36 8.55
C THR A 68 -5.79 -10.89 7.91
N ASP A 69 -5.37 -11.51 6.80
CA ASP A 69 -4.14 -11.12 6.10
C ASP A 69 -4.23 -9.70 5.53
N ALA A 70 -5.40 -9.31 5.02
CA ALA A 70 -5.64 -7.95 4.53
C ALA A 70 -5.37 -6.91 5.62
N ARG A 71 -5.83 -7.17 6.84
CA ARG A 71 -5.59 -6.28 7.99
C ARG A 71 -4.13 -6.30 8.43
N LEU A 72 -3.53 -7.48 8.55
CA LEU A 72 -2.14 -7.65 8.95
C LEU A 72 -1.14 -7.07 7.93
N SER A 73 -1.52 -7.01 6.66
CA SER A 73 -0.63 -6.47 5.61
C SER A 73 -0.24 -5.00 5.81
N PHE A 74 -1.03 -4.26 6.58
CA PHE A 74 -0.75 -2.86 6.94
C PHE A 74 -0.02 -2.69 8.28
N GLU A 75 0.25 -3.78 8.98
CA GLU A 75 1.06 -3.73 10.19
C GLU A 75 2.55 -3.67 9.84
N ARG A 76 3.33 -2.94 10.65
CA ARG A 76 4.77 -2.93 10.51
C ARG A 76 5.36 -4.31 10.79
N HIS A 77 6.40 -4.67 10.05
CA HIS A 77 7.09 -5.96 10.17
C HIS A 77 6.23 -7.18 9.85
N ALA A 78 5.02 -7.01 9.32
CA ALA A 78 4.22 -8.11 8.81
C ALA A 78 4.63 -8.44 7.37
N THR A 79 4.88 -9.72 7.09
CA THR A 79 5.21 -10.20 5.75
C THR A 79 4.85 -11.66 5.58
N SER A 80 4.40 -12.02 4.38
CA SER A 80 4.26 -13.41 3.95
C SER A 80 5.56 -14.01 3.38
N LYS A 81 6.58 -13.18 3.18
CA LYS A 81 7.79 -13.49 2.40
C LYS A 81 8.93 -14.02 3.24
N ILE A 82 8.93 -13.76 4.55
CA ILE A 82 9.96 -14.19 5.51
C ILE A 82 9.33 -14.70 6.79
N ARG A 83 9.86 -15.80 7.29
CA ARG A 83 9.51 -16.38 8.60
C ARG A 83 10.69 -16.39 9.56
N GLN A 84 11.91 -16.47 9.05
CA GLN A 84 13.14 -16.54 9.81
C GLN A 84 14.22 -15.65 9.19
N ALA A 85 15.23 -15.28 9.98
CA ALA A 85 16.34 -14.43 9.51
C ALA A 85 17.11 -15.03 8.33
N ASP A 86 17.21 -16.36 8.28
CA ASP A 86 17.89 -17.07 7.20
C ASP A 86 17.16 -16.98 5.85
N ASP A 87 15.85 -16.74 5.86
CA ASP A 87 15.05 -16.54 4.66
C ASP A 87 15.45 -15.26 3.89
N LEU A 88 16.13 -14.32 4.56
CA LEU A 88 16.68 -13.10 3.94
C LEU A 88 17.64 -13.39 2.79
N PHE A 89 18.37 -14.49 2.87
CA PHE A 89 19.36 -14.89 1.87
C PHE A 89 18.75 -15.66 0.69
N ALA A 90 17.52 -16.13 0.83
CA ALA A 90 16.81 -16.95 -0.15
C ALA A 90 15.65 -16.22 -0.86
N LEU A 91 15.57 -14.88 -0.77
CA LEU A 91 14.49 -14.11 -1.34
C LEU A 91 14.54 -14.04 -2.86
N HIS A 92 13.47 -14.51 -3.48
CA HIS A 92 13.21 -14.39 -4.92
C HIS A 92 12.04 -13.46 -5.25
N THR A 93 11.58 -12.65 -4.26
CA THR A 93 10.47 -11.71 -4.41
C THR A 93 10.99 -10.32 -4.79
N MET A 94 10.21 -9.59 -5.59
CA MET A 94 10.59 -8.24 -6.04
C MET A 94 10.49 -7.19 -4.92
N GLY A 95 9.54 -7.35 -4.00
CA GLY A 95 9.32 -6.45 -2.87
C GLY A 95 9.67 -7.13 -1.54
N PHE A 96 10.64 -6.57 -0.82
CA PHE A 96 10.91 -6.97 0.55
C PHE A 96 11.30 -5.76 1.40
N ARG A 97 10.34 -5.22 2.11
CA ARG A 97 10.63 -4.32 3.23
C ARG A 97 9.70 -4.55 4.40
N GLY A 98 8.58 -5.31 4.21
CA GLY A 98 7.61 -5.59 5.26
C GLY A 98 6.88 -4.36 5.82
N GLU A 99 7.12 -3.18 5.22
CA GLU A 99 6.66 -1.90 5.76
C GLU A 99 6.05 -0.96 4.71
N ALA A 100 6.08 -1.33 3.42
CA ALA A 100 5.62 -0.44 2.35
C ALA A 100 4.14 -0.07 2.49
N LEU A 101 3.27 -1.05 2.72
CA LEU A 101 1.83 -0.79 2.91
C LEU A 101 1.55 0.01 4.18
N ALA A 102 2.23 -0.32 5.29
CA ALA A 102 2.14 0.45 6.53
C ALA A 102 2.58 1.90 6.33
N SER A 103 3.64 2.13 5.56
CA SER A 103 4.14 3.46 5.22
C SER A 103 3.18 4.25 4.35
N ILE A 104 2.57 3.62 3.34
CA ILE A 104 1.53 4.24 2.51
C ILE A 104 0.32 4.64 3.37
N ALA A 105 -0.16 3.74 4.23
CA ALA A 105 -1.29 3.99 5.11
C ALA A 105 -1.04 5.09 6.15
N ALA A 106 0.23 5.33 6.51
CA ALA A 106 0.60 6.41 7.43
C ALA A 106 0.44 7.81 6.82
N VAL A 107 0.55 7.94 5.51
CA VAL A 107 0.59 9.23 4.79
C VAL A 107 -0.50 9.39 3.73
N ALA A 108 -1.44 8.47 3.66
CA ALA A 108 -2.53 8.48 2.68
C ALA A 108 -3.81 7.88 3.26
N GLN A 109 -4.89 7.97 2.50
CA GLN A 109 -6.12 7.24 2.72
C GLN A 109 -6.10 6.03 1.78
N VAL A 110 -6.26 4.82 2.30
CA VAL A 110 -6.15 3.58 1.54
C VAL A 110 -7.45 2.78 1.64
N GLU A 111 -7.97 2.36 0.50
CA GLU A 111 -8.99 1.34 0.39
C GLU A 111 -8.38 0.10 -0.25
N LEU A 112 -8.60 -1.06 0.37
CA LEU A 112 -8.25 -2.36 -0.16
C LEU A 112 -9.50 -3.20 -0.31
N GLN A 113 -9.73 -3.73 -1.51
CA GLN A 113 -10.68 -4.80 -1.75
C GLN A 113 -9.91 -6.03 -2.21
N THR A 114 -10.11 -7.16 -1.55
CA THR A 114 -9.34 -8.37 -1.87
C THR A 114 -10.16 -9.63 -1.59
N ARG A 115 -9.89 -10.68 -2.37
CA ARG A 115 -10.51 -12.00 -2.21
C ARG A 115 -9.56 -13.09 -2.71
N ARG A 116 -9.50 -14.19 -1.98
CA ARG A 116 -8.84 -15.43 -2.45
C ARG A 116 -9.81 -16.28 -3.27
N ALA A 117 -9.27 -17.18 -4.09
CA ALA A 117 -10.10 -18.06 -4.92
C ALA A 117 -11.01 -19.00 -4.10
N GLU A 118 -10.55 -19.43 -2.92
CA GLU A 118 -11.30 -20.30 -2.01
C GLU A 118 -12.39 -19.57 -1.20
N ASP A 119 -12.38 -18.23 -1.17
CA ASP A 119 -13.36 -17.45 -0.42
C ASP A 119 -14.55 -17.09 -1.33
N GLU A 120 -15.77 -17.27 -0.83
CA GLU A 120 -16.99 -16.87 -1.55
C GLU A 120 -17.18 -15.36 -1.58
N VAL A 121 -16.76 -14.69 -0.50
CA VAL A 121 -16.88 -13.24 -0.31
C VAL A 121 -15.52 -12.67 0.03
N GLY A 122 -15.20 -11.51 -0.56
CA GLY A 122 -14.00 -10.78 -0.23
C GLY A 122 -14.17 -9.85 0.96
N THR A 123 -13.16 -9.04 1.21
CA THR A 123 -13.17 -8.01 2.25
C THR A 123 -12.83 -6.64 1.65
N ARG A 124 -13.46 -5.61 2.19
CA ARG A 124 -13.13 -4.20 1.95
C ARG A 124 -12.62 -3.59 3.24
N LEU A 125 -11.44 -3.05 3.19
CA LEU A 125 -10.73 -2.46 4.30
C LEU A 125 -10.39 -1.00 3.98
N GLU A 126 -10.73 -0.09 4.87
CA GLU A 126 -10.36 1.31 4.79
C GLU A 126 -9.41 1.68 5.93
N ILE A 127 -8.30 2.32 5.57
CA ILE A 127 -7.27 2.78 6.51
C ILE A 127 -6.92 4.22 6.19
N ALA A 128 -6.80 5.04 7.22
CA ALA A 128 -6.33 6.42 7.11
C ALA A 128 -5.40 6.75 8.28
N ALA A 129 -4.26 7.38 7.99
CA ALA A 129 -3.26 7.75 9.00
C ALA A 129 -2.93 6.58 9.96
N SER A 130 -2.66 5.40 9.39
CA SER A 130 -2.35 4.14 10.09
C SER A 130 -3.49 3.56 10.95
N LYS A 131 -4.71 4.10 10.88
CA LYS A 131 -5.85 3.62 11.66
C LYS A 131 -6.87 2.96 10.74
N VAL A 132 -7.32 1.77 11.12
CA VAL A 132 -8.44 1.10 10.46
C VAL A 132 -9.71 1.92 10.70
N VAL A 133 -10.32 2.36 9.60
CA VAL A 133 -11.59 3.11 9.62
C VAL A 133 -12.76 2.15 9.58
N SER A 134 -12.70 1.17 8.68
CA SER A 134 -13.73 0.14 8.54
C SER A 134 -13.14 -1.14 7.94
N GLN A 135 -13.77 -2.25 8.23
CA GLN A 135 -13.54 -3.53 7.56
C GLN A 135 -14.87 -4.27 7.47
N GLU A 136 -15.26 -4.63 6.26
CA GLU A 136 -16.56 -5.27 5.99
C GLU A 136 -16.44 -6.29 4.85
N PRO A 137 -17.33 -7.30 4.80
CA PRO A 137 -17.42 -8.17 3.65
C PRO A 137 -17.77 -7.38 2.39
N ALA A 138 -17.18 -7.75 1.26
CA ALA A 138 -17.44 -7.10 -0.02
C ALA A 138 -17.39 -8.11 -1.17
N ALA A 139 -18.31 -7.96 -2.12
CA ALA A 139 -18.27 -8.69 -3.37
C ALA A 139 -17.19 -8.08 -4.26
N CYS A 140 -16.14 -8.85 -4.55
CA CYS A 140 -15.06 -8.42 -5.42
C CYS A 140 -14.43 -9.63 -6.14
N PRO A 141 -13.75 -9.40 -7.27
CA PRO A 141 -13.01 -10.45 -7.97
C PRO A 141 -11.88 -11.02 -7.12
N VAL A 142 -11.38 -12.19 -7.50
CA VAL A 142 -10.13 -12.75 -6.96
C VAL A 142 -8.98 -11.82 -7.31
N GLY A 143 -8.11 -11.57 -6.34
CA GLY A 143 -7.00 -10.64 -6.46
C GLY A 143 -7.09 -9.50 -5.47
N SER A 144 -6.43 -8.41 -5.76
CA SER A 144 -6.42 -7.23 -4.89
C SER A 144 -6.62 -5.94 -5.69
N ASN A 145 -7.33 -5.01 -5.08
CA ASN A 145 -7.56 -3.66 -5.59
C ASN A 145 -7.19 -2.68 -4.50
N PHE A 146 -6.02 -2.06 -4.64
CA PHE A 146 -5.55 -1.01 -3.77
C PHE A 146 -5.87 0.35 -4.38
N LYS A 147 -6.57 1.18 -3.65
CA LYS A 147 -6.82 2.58 -4.00
C LYS A 147 -6.20 3.48 -2.93
N VAL A 148 -5.22 4.26 -3.33
CA VAL A 148 -4.52 5.21 -2.47
C VAL A 148 -4.96 6.61 -2.85
N GLU A 149 -5.54 7.34 -1.91
CA GLU A 149 -6.07 8.67 -2.13
C GLU A 149 -5.38 9.69 -1.23
N ASN A 150 -5.32 10.93 -1.72
CA ASN A 150 -4.82 12.07 -0.98
C ASN A 150 -3.44 11.86 -0.36
N LEU A 151 -2.51 11.33 -1.13
CA LEU A 151 -1.13 11.11 -0.70
C LEU A 151 -0.55 12.37 -0.05
N PHE A 152 0.05 12.20 1.13
CA PHE A 152 0.61 13.26 1.97
C PHE A 152 -0.40 14.29 2.50
N TYR A 153 -1.70 13.94 2.56
CA TYR A 153 -2.72 14.87 3.06
C TYR A 153 -2.45 15.34 4.50
N ASN A 154 -1.82 14.50 5.31
CA ASN A 154 -1.44 14.79 6.69
C ASN A 154 0.03 15.22 6.86
N VAL A 155 0.74 15.45 5.76
CA VAL A 155 2.13 15.93 5.73
C VAL A 155 2.22 17.14 4.79
N PRO A 156 1.74 18.34 5.23
CA PRO A 156 1.57 19.50 4.36
C PRO A 156 2.84 19.92 3.63
N ALA A 157 4.01 19.82 4.26
CA ALA A 157 5.28 20.17 3.65
C ALA A 157 5.61 19.30 2.43
N ARG A 158 5.28 18.02 2.46
CA ARG A 158 5.44 17.09 1.33
C ARG A 158 4.37 17.28 0.27
N ARG A 159 3.14 17.54 0.69
CA ARG A 159 2.01 17.77 -0.22
C ARG A 159 2.28 18.93 -1.18
N LYS A 160 2.96 19.97 -0.72
CA LYS A 160 3.32 21.14 -1.53
C LYS A 160 4.26 20.82 -2.69
N PHE A 161 5.07 19.79 -2.58
CA PHE A 161 6.01 19.38 -3.61
C PHE A 161 5.41 18.42 -4.65
N LEU A 162 4.18 17.97 -4.47
CA LEU A 162 3.49 17.17 -5.47
C LEU A 162 3.10 18.05 -6.66
N LYS A 163 3.57 17.64 -7.85
CA LYS A 163 3.21 18.32 -9.09
C LYS A 163 1.73 18.07 -9.39
N SER A 164 0.97 19.12 -9.66
CA SER A 164 -0.36 19.01 -10.22
C SER A 164 -0.23 18.91 -11.74
N ASN A 165 -0.62 17.77 -12.32
CA ASN A 165 -0.84 17.65 -13.75
C ASN A 165 -2.34 17.50 -14.00
N ILE A 166 -2.89 18.34 -14.84
CA ILE A 166 -4.32 18.38 -15.21
C ILE A 166 -4.73 17.13 -16.01
N GLN A 167 -3.79 16.32 -16.45
CA GLN A 167 -4.08 15.12 -17.24
C GLN A 167 -4.07 13.86 -16.37
N SER A 168 -5.24 13.21 -16.29
CA SER A 168 -5.34 11.84 -15.80
C SER A 168 -4.70 10.88 -16.80
N VAL A 169 -3.72 10.10 -16.37
CA VAL A 169 -3.09 9.08 -17.21
C VAL A 169 -3.67 7.72 -16.79
N ARG A 170 -4.42 7.09 -17.70
CA ARG A 170 -4.75 5.67 -17.58
C ARG A 170 -3.71 4.88 -18.37
N LYS A 171 -2.95 4.03 -17.70
CA LYS A 171 -2.05 3.08 -18.33
C LYS A 171 -2.46 1.67 -17.94
N ASN A 172 -2.81 0.86 -18.93
CA ASN A 172 -3.01 -0.56 -18.75
C ASN A 172 -1.68 -1.25 -19.09
N PHE A 173 -1.09 -1.93 -18.12
CA PHE A 173 0.08 -2.76 -18.34
C PHE A 173 -0.37 -4.21 -18.39
N TRP A 174 -0.13 -4.87 -19.53
CA TRP A 174 -0.33 -6.30 -19.70
C TRP A 174 1.03 -6.96 -19.50
N LEU A 175 1.19 -7.68 -18.39
CA LEU A 175 2.34 -8.55 -18.20
C LEU A 175 1.97 -9.92 -18.77
N ILE A 176 2.52 -10.25 -19.93
CA ILE A 176 2.47 -11.60 -20.49
C ILE A 176 3.79 -12.26 -20.16
N TRP A 177 3.75 -13.29 -19.34
CA TRP A 177 4.87 -14.19 -19.05
C TRP A 177 4.76 -15.43 -19.91
#